data_b1dc6925db536d3e1079857d13ebdb5a
#
_entry.id   b1dc6925db536d3e1079857d13ebdb5a
#
_cell.length_a   1.000
_cell.length_b   1.000
_cell.length_c   1.000
_cell.angle_alpha   90.00
_cell.angle_beta   90.00
_cell.angle_gamma   90.00
#
_symmetry.space_group_name_H-M   'P 1'
#
loop_
_entity.id
_entity.type
_entity.pdbx_description
1 polymer ?
#
loop_
_entity_poly.entity_id
_entity_poly.type
_entity_poly.pdbx_seq_one_letter_code
_entity_poly.pdbx_strand_id
1 'polypeptide(L)'
;MRLGVDFGTTTTAIAIVDRGNYPIVSFVNNNDDTVDFVPSIIALDGDRLIYGFDAEDAAREGAPHLRSFKRLLSDPSVTDTSTLRLGNHSISILDALTGFLSYVVRQLRTNSSIASLPDSEPLEALVGIPAHAWSAQRFLTLEAFRRAGWDVLAMVNEPSAAGFEYTHRHAGTLNSKRTAILVYDLGGGTFDASIVSATGTLHEVMGSRGLNMVGGDDFDVVLATRLAAAANTDSGKLGDAAWERLIEDSRDAKETLSPSTKFITVPVDGKPVTIPVTDFYDAATPLVEATIAAMEPLLVPDAAGVGQLGGDIAGLYVVGGGSQLPLVARVLRSRFGRRVHRSPHTAASTAIGLAIGADPEAAYTVREQLSRGVGVFREREAGSFISFDTLLEPNTELAPGETLTIKRRYRAAHNIGYFRFVEYSSFDEAGVPRGDLQPYGEVIVPFDRALRRDDIDLGTVPVIRTEDGPLIEESYIVDENGMVTVEITDVESSFTVRRPLGRR
;
A
#
# COMPACT_ATOMS: atom_id res chain seq x y z
N MET A 1 -9.38 -21.55 -6.56
CA MET A 1 -8.82 -20.73 -7.66
C MET A 1 -7.81 -19.75 -7.12
N ARG A 2 -6.59 -19.67 -7.69
CA ARG A 2 -5.53 -18.79 -7.18
C ARG A 2 -5.40 -17.53 -8.02
N LEU A 3 -5.33 -16.40 -7.33
CA LEU A 3 -5.37 -15.06 -7.90
C LEU A 3 -4.24 -14.21 -7.34
N GLY A 4 -3.68 -13.33 -8.17
CA GLY A 4 -2.91 -12.19 -7.73
C GLY A 4 -3.78 -10.94 -7.77
N VAL A 5 -3.93 -10.26 -6.65
CA VAL A 5 -4.80 -9.09 -6.52
C VAL A 5 -3.98 -7.86 -6.16
N ASP A 6 -3.89 -6.94 -7.09
CA ASP A 6 -3.34 -5.61 -6.87
C ASP A 6 -4.49 -4.64 -6.56
N PHE A 7 -4.75 -4.44 -5.26
CA PHE A 7 -5.69 -3.44 -4.79
C PHE A 7 -5.02 -2.06 -4.86
N GLY A 8 -5.05 -1.45 -6.04
CA GLY A 8 -4.41 -0.16 -6.28
C GLY A 8 -5.23 1.04 -5.78
N THR A 9 -4.58 2.20 -5.74
CA THR A 9 -5.19 3.46 -5.27
C THR A 9 -6.32 3.92 -6.20
N THR A 10 -6.11 3.84 -7.51
CA THR A 10 -7.08 4.31 -8.54
C THR A 10 -7.80 3.16 -9.22
N THR A 11 -7.13 2.04 -9.38
CA THR A 11 -7.65 0.85 -10.06
C THR A 11 -7.24 -0.41 -9.32
N THR A 12 -8.08 -1.43 -9.35
CA THR A 12 -7.79 -2.77 -8.83
C THR A 12 -7.65 -3.72 -10.01
N ALA A 13 -6.45 -4.29 -10.18
CA ALA A 13 -6.13 -5.27 -11.21
C ALA A 13 -6.02 -6.67 -10.61
N ILE A 14 -6.43 -7.69 -11.37
CA ILE A 14 -6.41 -9.08 -10.95
C ILE A 14 -5.82 -9.95 -12.06
N ALA A 15 -4.94 -10.87 -11.70
CA ALA A 15 -4.47 -11.91 -12.60
C ALA A 15 -4.76 -13.30 -12.02
N ILE A 16 -4.99 -14.26 -12.88
CA ILE A 16 -5.30 -15.64 -12.48
C ILE A 16 -4.14 -16.59 -12.82
N VAL A 17 -3.92 -17.58 -11.97
CA VAL A 17 -3.01 -18.71 -12.26
C VAL A 17 -3.72 -19.68 -13.20
N ASP A 18 -3.23 -19.79 -14.42
CA ASP A 18 -3.74 -20.74 -15.43
C ASP A 18 -2.60 -21.55 -16.08
N ARG A 19 -2.25 -22.69 -15.49
CA ARG A 19 -1.29 -23.67 -16.05
C ARG A 19 0.04 -23.03 -16.47
N GLY A 20 0.64 -22.26 -15.58
CA GLY A 20 1.90 -21.56 -15.82
C GLY A 20 1.79 -20.28 -16.67
N ASN A 21 0.55 -19.87 -17.00
CA ASN A 21 0.25 -18.56 -17.54
C ASN A 21 -0.46 -17.73 -16.48
N TYR A 22 -0.36 -16.41 -16.62
CA TYR A 22 -0.89 -15.47 -15.63
C TYR A 22 -1.70 -14.36 -16.32
N PRO A 23 -2.81 -14.74 -17.00
CA PRO A 23 -3.62 -13.77 -17.72
C PRO A 23 -4.29 -12.79 -16.75
N ILE A 24 -4.39 -11.52 -17.19
CA ILE A 24 -5.17 -10.52 -16.49
C ILE A 24 -6.64 -10.86 -16.63
N VAL A 25 -7.37 -10.75 -15.53
CA VAL A 25 -8.81 -10.88 -15.54
C VAL A 25 -9.41 -9.61 -16.11
N SER A 26 -10.12 -9.74 -17.23
CA SER A 26 -10.86 -8.64 -17.80
C SER A 26 -12.30 -8.60 -17.30
N PHE A 27 -12.86 -7.40 -17.22
CA PHE A 27 -14.21 -7.10 -16.75
C PHE A 27 -15.00 -6.42 -17.85
N VAL A 28 -16.31 -6.54 -17.81
CA VAL A 28 -17.22 -5.79 -18.67
C VAL A 28 -17.77 -4.62 -17.85
N ASN A 29 -17.52 -3.39 -18.30
CA ASN A 29 -18.06 -2.19 -17.65
C ASN A 29 -19.53 -1.95 -18.03
N ASN A 30 -20.14 -0.89 -17.50
CA ASN A 30 -21.54 -0.56 -17.75
C ASN A 30 -21.82 -0.08 -19.18
N ASN A 31 -20.79 0.17 -20.00
CA ASN A 31 -20.90 0.52 -21.41
C ASN A 31 -20.65 -0.68 -22.35
N ASP A 32 -20.60 -1.89 -21.81
CA ASP A 32 -20.24 -3.13 -22.51
C ASP A 32 -18.79 -3.16 -23.05
N ASP A 33 -17.91 -2.28 -22.55
CA ASP A 33 -16.49 -2.31 -22.91
C ASP A 33 -15.74 -3.31 -22.01
N THR A 34 -14.77 -3.99 -22.60
CA THR A 34 -13.87 -4.89 -21.87
C THR A 34 -12.66 -4.11 -21.35
N VAL A 35 -12.43 -4.15 -20.04
CA VAL A 35 -11.34 -3.46 -19.34
C VAL A 35 -10.59 -4.42 -18.42
N ASP A 36 -9.32 -4.15 -18.14
CA ASP A 36 -8.42 -5.02 -17.38
C ASP A 36 -8.33 -4.66 -15.88
N PHE A 37 -9.27 -3.87 -15.40
CA PHE A 37 -9.32 -3.41 -14.00
C PHE A 37 -10.72 -3.02 -13.55
N VAL A 38 -10.90 -2.88 -12.24
CA VAL A 38 -12.08 -2.26 -11.61
C VAL A 38 -11.65 -0.91 -11.04
N PRO A 39 -12.36 0.21 -11.31
CA PRO A 39 -12.03 1.52 -10.74
C PRO A 39 -12.15 1.51 -9.22
N SER A 40 -11.14 2.00 -8.50
CA SER A 40 -11.15 2.10 -7.03
C SER A 40 -11.84 3.41 -6.60
N ILE A 41 -13.15 3.46 -6.75
CA ILE A 41 -14.01 4.62 -6.46
C ILE A 41 -15.25 4.18 -5.65
N ILE A 42 -15.71 5.08 -4.81
CA ILE A 42 -16.94 4.97 -4.01
C ILE A 42 -17.80 6.19 -4.30
N ALA A 43 -19.11 6.02 -4.45
CA ALA A 43 -20.05 7.11 -4.60
C ALA A 43 -21.33 6.88 -3.77
N LEU A 44 -22.13 7.94 -3.63
CA LEU A 44 -23.47 7.88 -3.05
C LEU A 44 -24.52 7.97 -4.16
N ASP A 45 -25.40 6.96 -4.21
CA ASP A 45 -26.66 7.02 -4.94
C ASP A 45 -27.79 7.15 -3.91
N GLY A 46 -28.27 8.38 -3.71
CA GLY A 46 -29.12 8.73 -2.57
C GLY A 46 -28.39 8.48 -1.24
N ASP A 47 -28.90 7.53 -0.44
CA ASP A 47 -28.30 7.12 0.84
C ASP A 47 -27.50 5.81 0.73
N ARG A 48 -27.35 5.27 -0.47
CA ARG A 48 -26.70 3.98 -0.72
C ARG A 48 -25.29 4.18 -1.24
N LEU A 49 -24.31 3.47 -0.63
CA LEU A 49 -22.99 3.34 -1.17
C LEU A 49 -22.97 2.44 -2.40
N ILE A 50 -22.35 2.93 -3.46
CA ILE A 50 -22.05 2.20 -4.68
C ILE A 50 -20.55 2.26 -4.97
N TYR A 51 -20.04 1.32 -5.77
CA TYR A 51 -18.62 1.08 -5.92
C TYR A 51 -18.25 0.81 -7.37
N GLY A 52 -16.97 1.00 -7.72
CA GLY A 52 -16.42 0.60 -9.01
C GLY A 52 -17.10 1.27 -10.19
N PHE A 53 -17.49 0.54 -11.21
CA PHE A 53 -18.12 1.08 -12.43
C PHE A 53 -19.40 1.87 -12.15
N ASP A 54 -20.26 1.37 -11.25
CA ASP A 54 -21.50 2.07 -10.88
C ASP A 54 -21.19 3.42 -10.22
N ALA A 55 -20.16 3.46 -9.37
CA ALA A 55 -19.73 4.69 -8.72
C ALA A 55 -19.06 5.67 -9.69
N GLU A 56 -18.35 5.17 -10.68
CA GLU A 56 -17.73 6.00 -11.71
C GLU A 56 -18.80 6.71 -12.57
N ASP A 57 -19.83 6.01 -12.98
CA ASP A 57 -20.94 6.59 -13.74
C ASP A 57 -21.70 7.63 -12.91
N ALA A 58 -22.02 7.32 -11.64
CA ALA A 58 -22.69 8.26 -10.75
C ALA A 58 -21.83 9.52 -10.48
N ALA A 59 -20.51 9.36 -10.38
CA ALA A 59 -19.58 10.48 -10.23
C ALA A 59 -19.61 11.41 -11.45
N ARG A 60 -19.65 10.86 -12.67
CA ARG A 60 -19.81 11.63 -13.92
C ARG A 60 -21.14 12.40 -13.96
N GLU A 61 -22.18 11.87 -13.32
CA GLU A 61 -23.50 12.52 -13.19
C GLU A 61 -23.52 13.55 -12.02
N GLY A 62 -22.42 13.67 -11.26
CA GLY A 62 -22.26 14.66 -10.18
C GLY A 62 -22.65 14.15 -8.80
N ALA A 63 -22.76 12.83 -8.60
CA ALA A 63 -22.96 12.26 -7.27
C ALA A 63 -21.74 12.52 -6.36
N PRO A 64 -21.96 12.70 -5.04
CA PRO A 64 -20.87 12.73 -4.09
C PRO A 64 -20.04 11.45 -4.19
N HIS A 65 -18.74 11.57 -4.43
CA HIS A 65 -17.85 10.43 -4.63
C HIS A 65 -16.49 10.65 -3.99
N LEU A 66 -15.75 9.56 -3.81
CA LEU A 66 -14.37 9.56 -3.34
C LEU A 66 -13.55 8.59 -4.19
N ARG A 67 -12.65 9.15 -4.98
CA ARG A 67 -11.60 8.39 -5.68
C ARG A 67 -10.39 8.22 -4.78
N SER A 68 -9.56 7.26 -5.11
CA SER A 68 -8.25 7.07 -4.44
C SER A 68 -8.36 6.90 -2.92
N PHE A 69 -9.47 6.37 -2.42
CA PHE A 69 -9.75 6.23 -0.99
C PHE A 69 -8.72 5.34 -0.27
N LYS A 70 -8.02 4.45 -0.97
CA LYS A 70 -6.89 3.68 -0.41
C LYS A 70 -5.76 4.59 0.10
N ARG A 71 -5.60 5.81 -0.45
CA ARG A 71 -4.62 6.79 0.07
C ARG A 71 -4.84 7.13 1.56
N LEU A 72 -6.07 7.05 2.04
CA LEU A 72 -6.36 7.28 3.46
C LEU A 72 -5.60 6.30 4.37
N LEU A 73 -5.31 5.10 3.88
CA LEU A 73 -4.54 4.10 4.63
C LEU A 73 -3.06 4.47 4.79
N SER A 74 -2.56 5.42 4.02
CA SER A 74 -1.18 5.92 4.17
C SER A 74 -1.01 6.89 5.34
N ASP A 75 -2.11 7.37 5.93
CA ASP A 75 -2.08 8.15 7.16
C ASP A 75 -1.88 7.19 8.36
N PRO A 76 -0.76 7.32 9.09
CA PRO A 76 -0.47 6.43 10.22
C PRO A 76 -1.43 6.56 11.40
N SER A 77 -2.26 7.61 11.41
CA SER A 77 -3.29 7.81 12.45
C SER A 77 -4.58 7.04 12.19
N VAL A 78 -4.74 6.46 11.00
CA VAL A 78 -5.94 5.69 10.61
C VAL A 78 -6.03 4.39 11.41
N THR A 79 -7.24 4.11 11.90
CA THR A 79 -7.57 2.94 12.71
C THR A 79 -8.82 2.24 12.17
N ASP A 80 -9.20 1.10 12.74
CA ASP A 80 -10.43 0.39 12.38
C ASP A 80 -11.72 1.14 12.77
N THR A 81 -11.61 2.13 13.66
CA THR A 81 -12.71 3.02 14.06
C THR A 81 -12.73 4.34 13.27
N SER A 82 -11.73 4.59 12.43
CA SER A 82 -11.66 5.80 11.62
C SER A 82 -12.79 5.85 10.59
N THR A 83 -13.31 7.06 10.36
CA THR A 83 -14.39 7.29 9.41
C THR A 83 -13.97 8.25 8.31
N LEU A 84 -14.51 8.06 7.13
CA LEU A 84 -14.45 9.00 6.02
C LEU A 84 -15.79 9.73 5.88
N ARG A 85 -15.76 10.90 5.31
CA ARG A 85 -16.96 11.68 4.99
C ARG A 85 -17.21 11.62 3.49
N LEU A 86 -18.46 11.26 3.12
CA LEU A 86 -18.91 11.27 1.74
C LEU A 86 -20.28 11.97 1.68
N GLY A 87 -20.34 13.16 1.12
CA GLY A 87 -21.50 14.03 1.24
C GLY A 87 -21.86 14.30 2.72
N ASN A 88 -23.08 13.94 3.12
CA ASN A 88 -23.58 14.05 4.49
C ASN A 88 -23.36 12.77 5.33
N HIS A 89 -22.80 11.71 4.76
CA HIS A 89 -22.61 10.42 5.41
C HIS A 89 -21.21 10.31 6.02
N SER A 90 -21.15 9.68 7.20
CA SER A 90 -19.92 9.24 7.84
C SER A 90 -19.86 7.72 7.74
N ILE A 91 -18.80 7.20 7.14
CA ILE A 91 -18.65 5.78 6.79
C ILE A 91 -17.38 5.28 7.44
N SER A 92 -17.42 4.10 8.08
CA SER A 92 -16.20 3.43 8.54
C SER A 92 -15.27 3.16 7.34
N ILE A 93 -13.98 3.48 7.47
CA ILE A 93 -12.99 3.18 6.43
C ILE A 93 -12.97 1.68 6.13
N LEU A 94 -13.04 0.84 7.17
CA LEU A 94 -13.05 -0.61 7.01
C LEU A 94 -14.30 -1.11 6.27
N ASP A 95 -15.47 -0.50 6.52
CA ASP A 95 -16.70 -0.86 5.81
C ASP A 95 -16.66 -0.40 4.35
N ALA A 96 -16.07 0.76 4.07
CA ALA A 96 -15.86 1.24 2.71
C ALA A 96 -14.95 0.30 1.90
N LEU A 97 -13.82 -0.11 2.50
CA LEU A 97 -12.89 -1.08 1.89
C LEU A 97 -13.58 -2.44 1.66
N THR A 98 -14.27 -2.94 2.69
CA THR A 98 -15.00 -4.22 2.62
C THR A 98 -16.08 -4.20 1.54
N GLY A 99 -16.85 -3.12 1.46
CA GLY A 99 -17.89 -2.93 0.46
C GLY A 99 -17.34 -2.92 -0.97
N PHE A 100 -16.24 -2.20 -1.19
CA PHE A 100 -15.55 -2.20 -2.47
C PHE A 100 -15.01 -3.59 -2.86
N LEU A 101 -14.32 -4.28 -1.95
CA LEU A 101 -13.79 -5.62 -2.22
C LEU A 101 -14.90 -6.67 -2.43
N SER A 102 -16.05 -6.52 -1.76
CA SER A 102 -17.24 -7.34 -2.01
C SER A 102 -17.85 -7.05 -3.37
N TYR A 103 -17.79 -5.79 -3.83
CA TYR A 103 -18.18 -5.43 -5.20
C TYR A 103 -17.27 -6.12 -6.21
N VAL A 104 -15.94 -6.10 -5.99
CA VAL A 104 -14.97 -6.79 -6.86
C VAL A 104 -15.25 -8.30 -6.93
N VAL A 105 -15.55 -8.97 -5.80
CA VAL A 105 -15.97 -10.39 -5.79
C VAL A 105 -17.20 -10.62 -6.68
N ARG A 106 -18.19 -9.75 -6.56
CA ARG A 106 -19.39 -9.84 -7.40
C ARG A 106 -19.06 -9.68 -8.88
N GLN A 107 -18.24 -8.68 -9.25
CA GLN A 107 -17.81 -8.46 -10.63
C GLN A 107 -17.03 -9.66 -11.19
N LEU A 108 -16.13 -10.25 -10.42
CA LEU A 108 -15.42 -11.47 -10.79
C LEU A 108 -16.36 -12.60 -11.17
N ARG A 109 -17.45 -12.77 -10.41
CA ARG A 109 -18.41 -13.88 -10.59
C ARG A 109 -19.50 -13.61 -11.62
N THR A 110 -19.74 -12.35 -12.00
CA THR A 110 -20.86 -12.00 -12.89
C THR A 110 -20.43 -11.38 -14.21
N ASN A 111 -19.40 -10.54 -14.23
CA ASN A 111 -19.05 -9.66 -15.34
C ASN A 111 -17.54 -9.71 -15.67
N SER A 112 -16.91 -10.86 -15.56
CA SER A 112 -15.49 -11.00 -15.85
C SER A 112 -15.19 -12.18 -16.79
N SER A 113 -13.97 -12.23 -17.29
CA SER A 113 -13.47 -13.36 -18.11
C SER A 113 -13.46 -14.70 -17.37
N ILE A 114 -13.65 -14.70 -16.05
CA ILE A 114 -13.74 -15.91 -15.20
C ILE A 114 -15.11 -16.11 -14.56
N ALA A 115 -16.14 -15.39 -15.00
CA ALA A 115 -17.50 -15.46 -14.46
C ALA A 115 -18.16 -16.85 -14.60
N SER A 116 -17.63 -17.72 -15.47
CA SER A 116 -18.13 -19.10 -15.63
C SER A 116 -17.71 -20.06 -14.51
N LEU A 117 -16.86 -19.64 -13.60
CA LEU A 117 -16.41 -20.45 -12.47
C LEU A 117 -17.55 -20.64 -11.44
N PRO A 118 -17.63 -21.83 -10.79
CA PRO A 118 -18.66 -22.08 -9.78
C PRO A 118 -18.58 -21.08 -8.62
N ASP A 119 -19.72 -20.67 -8.10
CA ASP A 119 -19.82 -19.78 -6.92
C ASP A 119 -19.14 -20.39 -5.67
N SER A 120 -19.08 -21.73 -5.59
CA SER A 120 -18.43 -22.46 -4.50
C SER A 120 -16.91 -22.49 -4.59
N GLU A 121 -16.32 -22.06 -5.72
CA GLU A 121 -14.87 -22.01 -5.88
C GLU A 121 -14.27 -20.94 -4.96
N PRO A 122 -13.35 -21.29 -4.02
CA PRO A 122 -12.73 -20.30 -3.15
C PRO A 122 -11.85 -19.33 -3.95
N LEU A 123 -11.90 -18.07 -3.59
CA LEU A 123 -11.04 -17.01 -4.16
C LEU A 123 -9.76 -16.91 -3.31
N GLU A 124 -8.81 -17.81 -3.56
CA GLU A 124 -7.50 -17.79 -2.90
C GLU A 124 -6.65 -16.68 -3.49
N ALA A 125 -6.30 -15.66 -2.70
CA ALA A 125 -5.62 -14.47 -3.19
C ALA A 125 -4.25 -14.24 -2.55
N LEU A 126 -3.25 -13.98 -3.38
CA LEU A 126 -2.05 -13.27 -2.96
C LEU A 126 -2.30 -11.77 -3.17
N VAL A 127 -2.16 -10.97 -2.11
CA VAL A 127 -2.57 -9.56 -2.10
C VAL A 127 -1.36 -8.64 -2.05
N GLY A 128 -1.32 -7.64 -2.94
CA GLY A 128 -0.30 -6.61 -2.94
C GLY A 128 -0.44 -5.62 -1.77
N ILE A 129 0.68 -5.27 -1.15
CA ILE A 129 0.77 -4.23 -0.13
C ILE A 129 1.98 -3.33 -0.41
N PRO A 130 1.90 -2.00 -0.27
CA PRO A 130 3.07 -1.14 -0.42
C PRO A 130 4.22 -1.53 0.51
N ALA A 131 5.47 -1.45 0.04
CA ALA A 131 6.63 -1.85 0.82
C ALA A 131 6.79 -1.07 2.14
N HIS A 132 6.28 0.17 2.19
CA HIS A 132 6.30 1.02 3.38
C HIS A 132 4.98 1.05 4.15
N ALA A 133 4.07 0.10 3.90
CA ALA A 133 2.79 0.06 4.57
C ALA A 133 2.94 0.00 6.09
N TRP A 134 2.18 0.87 6.78
CA TRP A 134 2.02 0.81 8.23
C TRP A 134 1.31 -0.48 8.63
N SER A 135 1.52 -0.95 9.85
CA SER A 135 0.81 -2.12 10.35
C SER A 135 -0.71 -1.91 10.37
N ALA A 136 -1.19 -0.69 10.64
CA ALA A 136 -2.61 -0.34 10.52
C ALA A 136 -3.13 -0.52 9.08
N GLN A 137 -2.36 -0.08 8.08
CA GLN A 137 -2.70 -0.29 6.67
C GLN A 137 -2.74 -1.78 6.30
N ARG A 138 -1.72 -2.56 6.75
CA ARG A 138 -1.69 -4.01 6.56
C ARG A 138 -2.91 -4.67 7.19
N PHE A 139 -3.21 -4.33 8.44
CA PHE A 139 -4.36 -4.86 9.16
C PHE A 139 -5.69 -4.54 8.46
N LEU A 140 -5.94 -3.27 8.12
CA LEU A 140 -7.19 -2.85 7.49
C LEU A 140 -7.39 -3.50 6.12
N THR A 141 -6.31 -3.62 5.34
CA THR A 141 -6.34 -4.31 4.05
C THR A 141 -6.70 -5.78 4.23
N LEU A 142 -5.97 -6.51 5.09
CA LEU A 142 -6.21 -7.94 5.33
C LEU A 142 -7.61 -8.22 5.85
N GLU A 143 -8.07 -7.41 6.82
CA GLU A 143 -9.39 -7.56 7.43
C GLU A 143 -10.52 -7.26 6.42
N ALA A 144 -10.34 -6.25 5.56
CA ALA A 144 -11.31 -5.92 4.51
C ALA A 144 -11.44 -7.06 3.49
N PHE A 145 -10.32 -7.64 3.04
CA PHE A 145 -10.34 -8.82 2.15
C PHE A 145 -11.07 -10.00 2.79
N ARG A 146 -10.74 -10.35 4.05
CA ARG A 146 -11.38 -11.45 4.77
C ARG A 146 -12.88 -11.24 4.93
N ARG A 147 -13.32 -10.03 5.31
CA ARG A 147 -14.74 -9.68 5.44
C ARG A 147 -15.46 -9.72 4.11
N ALA A 148 -14.80 -9.42 3.02
CA ALA A 148 -15.35 -9.50 1.67
C ALA A 148 -15.40 -10.93 1.10
N GLY A 149 -14.94 -11.94 1.86
CA GLY A 149 -15.04 -13.35 1.48
C GLY A 149 -13.87 -13.87 0.66
N TRP A 150 -12.72 -13.19 0.68
CA TRP A 150 -11.49 -13.68 0.07
C TRP A 150 -10.74 -14.62 1.03
N ASP A 151 -10.13 -15.66 0.49
CA ASP A 151 -9.17 -16.51 1.18
C ASP A 151 -7.77 -15.96 0.90
N VAL A 152 -7.25 -15.14 1.83
CA VAL A 152 -5.95 -14.48 1.67
C VAL A 152 -4.85 -15.44 2.03
N LEU A 153 -4.09 -15.89 1.03
CA LEU A 153 -2.95 -16.79 1.18
C LEU A 153 -1.78 -16.08 1.90
N ALA A 154 -1.44 -14.88 1.43
CA ALA A 154 -0.45 -14.00 2.05
C ALA A 154 -0.57 -12.57 1.50
N MET A 155 0.06 -11.61 2.19
CA MET A 155 0.32 -10.26 1.70
C MET A 155 1.78 -10.15 1.26
N VAL A 156 2.00 -9.67 0.04
CA VAL A 156 3.33 -9.54 -0.58
C VAL A 156 3.59 -8.08 -0.94
N ASN A 157 4.80 -7.60 -0.70
CA ASN A 157 5.16 -6.24 -1.08
C ASN A 157 5.03 -6.06 -2.61
N GLU A 158 4.36 -5.00 -3.04
CA GLU A 158 4.11 -4.69 -4.46
C GLU A 158 5.40 -4.73 -5.32
N PRO A 159 6.56 -4.18 -4.85
CA PRO A 159 7.79 -4.31 -5.63
C PRO A 159 8.34 -5.73 -5.74
N SER A 160 8.14 -6.59 -4.74
CA SER A 160 8.50 -8.02 -4.85
C SER A 160 7.70 -8.69 -5.96
N ALA A 161 6.41 -8.42 -6.00
CA ALA A 161 5.53 -8.93 -7.06
C ALA A 161 5.96 -8.44 -8.46
N ALA A 162 6.24 -7.14 -8.62
CA ALA A 162 6.80 -6.61 -9.87
C ALA A 162 8.14 -7.28 -10.24
N GLY A 163 8.94 -7.65 -9.23
CA GLY A 163 10.16 -8.43 -9.37
C GLY A 163 9.91 -9.83 -9.96
N PHE A 164 8.86 -10.51 -9.54
CA PHE A 164 8.49 -11.82 -10.11
C PHE A 164 8.12 -11.72 -11.59
N GLU A 165 7.30 -10.72 -11.95
CA GLU A 165 6.94 -10.50 -13.35
C GLU A 165 8.18 -10.20 -14.20
N TYR A 166 9.09 -9.33 -13.70
CA TYR A 166 10.34 -9.06 -14.39
C TYR A 166 11.18 -10.33 -14.62
N THR A 167 11.38 -11.11 -13.56
CA THR A 167 12.21 -12.32 -13.63
C THR A 167 11.59 -13.36 -14.57
N HIS A 168 10.29 -13.51 -14.51
CA HIS A 168 9.56 -14.42 -15.41
C HIS A 168 9.73 -14.02 -16.88
N ARG A 169 9.68 -12.72 -17.21
CA ARG A 169 9.79 -12.22 -18.59
C ARG A 169 11.23 -12.01 -19.06
N HIS A 170 12.12 -11.62 -18.17
CA HIS A 170 13.47 -11.15 -18.49
C HIS A 170 14.58 -11.98 -17.81
N ALA A 171 14.35 -13.26 -17.57
CA ALA A 171 15.30 -14.17 -16.92
C ALA A 171 16.72 -14.08 -17.48
N GLY A 172 16.88 -13.86 -18.79
CA GLY A 172 18.19 -13.74 -19.45
C GLY A 172 18.97 -12.45 -19.14
N THR A 173 18.37 -11.46 -18.49
CA THR A 173 19.06 -10.21 -18.11
C THR A 173 19.75 -10.31 -16.74
N LEU A 174 19.29 -11.26 -15.91
CA LEU A 174 19.88 -11.58 -14.61
C LEU A 174 21.03 -12.58 -14.80
N ASN A 175 22.12 -12.37 -14.08
CA ASN A 175 23.31 -13.24 -14.12
C ASN A 175 24.14 -13.01 -12.85
N SER A 176 25.28 -13.70 -12.70
CA SER A 176 26.15 -13.63 -11.54
C SER A 176 26.70 -12.23 -11.19
N LYS A 177 26.63 -11.27 -12.12
CA LYS A 177 27.05 -9.86 -11.91
C LYS A 177 25.87 -8.91 -11.76
N ARG A 178 24.70 -9.30 -12.21
CA ARG A 178 23.45 -8.52 -12.18
C ARG A 178 22.39 -9.35 -11.49
N THR A 179 22.33 -9.20 -10.19
CA THR A 179 21.50 -10.03 -9.30
C THR A 179 20.28 -9.28 -8.75
N ALA A 180 20.13 -8.02 -9.11
CA ALA A 180 19.04 -7.20 -8.63
C ALA A 180 18.40 -6.36 -9.74
N ILE A 181 17.21 -5.89 -9.50
CA ILE A 181 16.47 -4.93 -10.32
C ILE A 181 16.06 -3.74 -9.45
N LEU A 182 15.94 -2.57 -10.06
CA LEU A 182 15.30 -1.43 -9.43
C LEU A 182 13.90 -1.30 -10.02
N VAL A 183 12.88 -1.55 -9.21
CA VAL A 183 11.48 -1.35 -9.56
C VAL A 183 11.14 0.13 -9.40
N TYR A 184 10.51 0.72 -10.40
CA TYR A 184 9.96 2.07 -10.42
C TYR A 184 8.46 1.94 -10.61
N ASP A 185 7.70 2.08 -9.54
CA ASP A 185 6.24 1.98 -9.55
C ASP A 185 5.62 3.37 -9.39
N LEU A 186 5.06 3.89 -10.47
CA LEU A 186 4.29 5.12 -10.47
C LEU A 186 2.82 4.77 -10.66
N GLY A 187 2.12 4.68 -9.55
CA GLY A 187 0.70 4.40 -9.48
C GLY A 187 -0.19 5.61 -9.81
N GLY A 188 -1.48 5.50 -9.54
CA GLY A 188 -2.43 6.61 -9.68
C GLY A 188 -2.24 7.67 -8.60
N GLY A 189 -1.87 7.28 -7.39
CA GLY A 189 -1.79 8.17 -6.24
C GLY A 189 -0.43 8.23 -5.55
N THR A 190 0.42 7.24 -5.74
CA THR A 190 1.70 7.09 -5.04
C THR A 190 2.81 6.74 -6.01
N PHE A 191 4.02 7.00 -5.58
CA PHE A 191 5.25 6.54 -6.22
C PHE A 191 6.05 5.70 -5.24
N ASP A 192 6.52 4.53 -5.68
CA ASP A 192 7.42 3.66 -4.96
C ASP A 192 8.60 3.23 -5.83
N ALA A 193 9.80 3.20 -5.26
CA ALA A 193 10.98 2.63 -5.89
C ALA A 193 11.66 1.65 -4.94
N SER A 194 12.01 0.46 -5.42
CA SER A 194 12.59 -0.59 -4.59
C SER A 194 13.67 -1.37 -5.32
N ILE A 195 14.78 -1.64 -4.65
CA ILE A 195 15.75 -2.62 -5.11
C ILE A 195 15.27 -4.00 -4.69
N VAL A 196 15.08 -4.88 -5.66
CA VAL A 196 14.71 -6.27 -5.45
C VAL A 196 15.87 -7.15 -5.90
N SER A 197 16.49 -7.86 -4.97
CA SER A 197 17.44 -8.94 -5.26
C SER A 197 16.68 -10.12 -5.82
N ALA A 198 17.18 -10.72 -6.89
CA ALA A 198 16.58 -11.88 -7.54
C ALA A 198 17.66 -12.95 -7.76
N THR A 199 17.70 -13.93 -6.87
CA THR A 199 18.64 -15.05 -6.93
C THR A 199 17.86 -16.34 -7.22
N GLY A 200 17.84 -16.72 -8.49
CA GLY A 200 16.96 -17.81 -8.95
C GLY A 200 15.49 -17.42 -8.80
N THR A 201 14.75 -18.18 -7.99
CA THR A 201 13.33 -17.93 -7.67
C THR A 201 13.12 -17.19 -6.35
N LEU A 202 14.21 -16.91 -5.62
CA LEU A 202 14.15 -16.13 -4.37
C LEU A 202 14.23 -14.64 -4.67
N HIS A 203 13.26 -13.89 -4.19
CA HIS A 203 13.21 -12.43 -4.31
C HIS A 203 13.17 -11.78 -2.92
N GLU A 204 13.96 -10.73 -2.77
CA GLU A 204 14.12 -10.02 -1.51
C GLU A 204 14.20 -8.51 -1.76
N VAL A 205 13.41 -7.71 -1.04
CA VAL A 205 13.49 -6.25 -1.09
C VAL A 205 14.68 -5.79 -0.26
N MET A 206 15.69 -5.22 -0.91
CA MET A 206 16.92 -4.74 -0.27
C MET A 206 16.82 -3.31 0.23
N GLY A 207 15.90 -2.54 -0.30
CA GLY A 207 15.66 -1.16 0.08
C GLY A 207 14.56 -0.55 -0.74
N SER A 208 13.85 0.39 -0.16
CA SER A 208 12.71 1.03 -0.80
C SER A 208 12.63 2.52 -0.44
N ARG A 209 12.06 3.32 -1.32
CA ARG A 209 11.77 4.75 -1.16
C ARG A 209 10.45 5.05 -1.84
N GLY A 210 9.68 6.01 -1.29
CA GLY A 210 8.38 6.34 -1.86
C GLY A 210 7.95 7.77 -1.61
N LEU A 211 6.92 8.19 -2.36
CA LEU A 211 6.21 9.46 -2.21
C LEU A 211 4.70 9.16 -2.19
N ASN A 212 4.06 9.47 -1.08
CA ASN A 212 2.63 9.18 -0.86
C ASN A 212 1.68 10.16 -1.59
N MET A 213 2.21 11.23 -2.18
CA MET A 213 1.45 12.32 -2.80
C MET A 213 1.96 12.67 -4.20
N VAL A 214 2.51 11.67 -4.93
CA VAL A 214 2.91 11.82 -6.34
C VAL A 214 2.43 10.61 -7.11
N GLY A 215 1.53 10.82 -8.06
CA GLY A 215 0.96 9.77 -8.90
C GLY A 215 0.18 10.32 -10.08
N GLY A 216 -0.56 9.47 -10.77
CA GLY A 216 -1.39 9.81 -11.93
C GLY A 216 -2.37 10.95 -11.67
N ASP A 217 -2.98 11.00 -10.48
CA ASP A 217 -3.93 12.02 -10.06
C ASP A 217 -3.30 13.42 -10.03
N ASP A 218 -2.02 13.52 -9.66
CA ASP A 218 -1.31 14.80 -9.61
C ASP A 218 -1.03 15.34 -11.02
N PHE A 219 -0.78 14.45 -11.98
CA PHE A 219 -0.68 14.83 -13.40
C PHE A 219 -2.03 15.33 -13.96
N ASP A 220 -3.17 14.79 -13.50
CA ASP A 220 -4.50 15.26 -13.88
C ASP A 220 -4.72 16.70 -13.42
N VAL A 221 -4.35 17.00 -12.17
CA VAL A 221 -4.42 18.35 -11.61
C VAL A 221 -3.52 19.34 -12.37
N VAL A 222 -2.30 18.92 -12.74
CA VAL A 222 -1.39 19.74 -13.55
C VAL A 222 -2.01 20.04 -14.91
N LEU A 223 -2.60 19.04 -15.58
CA LEU A 223 -3.24 19.22 -16.88
C LEU A 223 -4.46 20.14 -16.77
N ALA A 224 -5.34 19.91 -15.80
CA ALA A 224 -6.51 20.75 -15.52
C ALA A 224 -6.11 22.22 -15.26
N THR A 225 -5.05 22.42 -14.49
CA THR A 225 -4.51 23.77 -14.21
C THR A 225 -4.01 24.46 -15.49
N ARG A 226 -3.33 23.74 -16.38
CA ARG A 226 -2.86 24.31 -17.66
C ARG A 226 -4.01 24.67 -18.60
N LEU A 227 -5.03 23.82 -18.67
CA LEU A 227 -6.23 24.05 -19.48
C LEU A 227 -7.05 25.24 -18.94
N ALA A 228 -7.24 25.32 -17.62
CA ALA A 228 -7.92 26.46 -16.99
C ALA A 228 -7.17 27.78 -17.28
N ALA A 229 -5.85 27.80 -17.14
CA ALA A 229 -5.03 28.96 -17.45
C ALA A 229 -5.15 29.38 -18.92
N ALA A 230 -5.18 28.42 -19.87
CA ALA A 230 -5.40 28.69 -21.28
C ALA A 230 -6.81 29.24 -21.58
N ALA A 231 -7.80 28.91 -20.75
CA ALA A 231 -9.14 29.48 -20.78
C ALA A 231 -9.27 30.83 -20.04
N ASN A 232 -8.18 31.40 -19.52
CA ASN A 232 -8.15 32.58 -18.64
C ASN A 232 -8.99 32.46 -17.36
N THR A 233 -9.03 31.26 -16.79
CA THR A 233 -9.72 30.95 -15.54
C THR A 233 -8.81 30.17 -14.58
N ASP A 234 -9.33 29.81 -13.43
CA ASP A 234 -8.67 29.00 -12.39
C ASP A 234 -9.72 28.25 -11.56
N SER A 235 -9.29 27.37 -10.66
CA SER A 235 -10.17 26.58 -9.80
C SER A 235 -11.13 27.42 -8.97
N GLY A 236 -10.65 28.55 -8.43
CA GLY A 236 -11.48 29.45 -7.60
C GLY A 236 -12.60 30.14 -8.39
N LYS A 237 -12.37 30.42 -9.69
CA LYS A 237 -13.38 31.02 -10.57
C LYS A 237 -14.38 29.99 -11.13
N LEU A 238 -13.93 28.77 -11.35
CA LEU A 238 -14.79 27.69 -11.84
C LEU A 238 -15.75 27.18 -10.76
N GLY A 239 -15.32 27.18 -9.48
CA GLY A 239 -16.01 26.52 -8.37
C GLY A 239 -15.78 25.01 -8.36
N ASP A 240 -16.05 24.39 -7.20
CA ASP A 240 -15.64 23.02 -6.89
C ASP A 240 -16.14 21.99 -7.93
N ALA A 241 -17.43 21.97 -8.23
CA ALA A 241 -18.01 20.97 -9.14
C ALA A 241 -17.50 21.08 -10.59
N ALA A 242 -17.24 22.30 -11.09
CA ALA A 242 -16.70 22.46 -12.43
C ALA A 242 -15.19 22.15 -12.46
N TRP A 243 -14.48 22.43 -11.38
CA TRP A 243 -13.08 22.07 -11.21
C TRP A 243 -12.87 20.54 -11.15
N GLU A 244 -13.66 19.83 -10.34
CA GLU A 244 -13.63 18.37 -10.26
C GLU A 244 -13.90 17.72 -11.63
N ARG A 245 -14.91 18.22 -12.36
CA ARG A 245 -15.20 17.76 -13.72
C ARG A 245 -14.02 18.01 -14.67
N LEU A 246 -13.37 19.16 -14.60
CA LEU A 246 -12.20 19.45 -15.42
C LEU A 246 -11.02 18.51 -15.09
N ILE A 247 -10.83 18.10 -13.84
CA ILE A 247 -9.83 17.11 -13.46
C ILE A 247 -10.18 15.75 -14.10
N GLU A 248 -11.44 15.32 -14.06
CA GLU A 248 -11.87 14.06 -14.67
C GLU A 248 -11.68 14.07 -16.20
N ASP A 249 -12.14 15.12 -16.87
CA ASP A 249 -11.93 15.28 -18.33
C ASP A 249 -10.43 15.33 -18.68
N SER A 250 -9.61 15.89 -17.79
CA SER A 250 -8.13 15.91 -17.94
C SER A 250 -7.53 14.52 -17.78
N ARG A 251 -8.04 13.71 -16.85
CA ARG A 251 -7.64 12.30 -16.69
C ARG A 251 -7.90 11.52 -17.95
N ASP A 252 -9.14 11.57 -18.46
CA ASP A 252 -9.52 10.86 -19.68
C ASP A 252 -8.63 11.28 -20.86
N ALA A 253 -8.38 12.58 -21.03
CA ALA A 253 -7.49 13.09 -22.04
C ALA A 253 -6.03 12.61 -21.85
N LYS A 254 -5.50 12.61 -20.61
CA LYS A 254 -4.14 12.14 -20.28
C LYS A 254 -3.96 10.66 -20.64
N GLU A 255 -4.94 9.82 -20.34
CA GLU A 255 -4.88 8.36 -20.57
C GLU A 255 -4.86 8.01 -22.07
N THR A 256 -5.36 8.88 -22.93
CA THR A 256 -5.29 8.71 -24.39
C THR A 256 -3.98 9.18 -25.02
N LEU A 257 -3.06 9.79 -24.24
CA LEU A 257 -1.82 10.34 -24.78
C LEU A 257 -0.88 9.26 -25.31
N SER A 258 -0.38 9.49 -26.49
CA SER A 258 0.64 8.66 -27.14
C SER A 258 1.91 9.49 -27.42
N PRO A 259 3.04 8.85 -27.73
CA PRO A 259 4.27 9.56 -28.10
C PRO A 259 4.13 10.48 -29.33
N SER A 260 3.08 10.28 -30.14
CA SER A 260 2.80 11.09 -31.35
C SER A 260 1.79 12.22 -31.12
N THR A 261 1.15 12.28 -29.95
CA THR A 261 0.16 13.33 -29.63
C THR A 261 0.84 14.70 -29.61
N LYS A 262 0.25 15.69 -30.30
CA LYS A 262 0.78 17.06 -30.37
C LYS A 262 -0.05 18.08 -29.60
N PHE A 263 -1.36 17.85 -29.48
CA PHE A 263 -2.30 18.73 -28.81
C PHE A 263 -3.24 17.95 -27.91
N ILE A 264 -3.69 18.60 -26.85
CA ILE A 264 -4.70 18.12 -25.93
C ILE A 264 -5.87 19.06 -25.97
N THR A 265 -7.07 18.53 -26.14
CA THR A 265 -8.31 19.34 -26.19
C THR A 265 -9.27 18.82 -25.16
N VAL A 266 -9.69 19.68 -24.23
CA VAL A 266 -10.64 19.35 -23.14
C VAL A 266 -11.65 20.50 -23.01
N PRO A 267 -12.93 20.21 -22.71
CA PRO A 267 -13.91 21.26 -22.42
C PRO A 267 -13.58 21.96 -21.09
N VAL A 268 -13.51 23.27 -21.07
CA VAL A 268 -13.45 24.09 -19.87
C VAL A 268 -14.68 24.97 -19.84
N ASP A 269 -15.54 24.82 -18.85
CA ASP A 269 -16.85 25.50 -18.74
C ASP A 269 -17.67 25.34 -20.05
N GLY A 270 -17.72 24.11 -20.58
CA GLY A 270 -18.45 23.74 -21.79
C GLY A 270 -17.82 24.25 -23.11
N LYS A 271 -16.65 24.87 -23.09
CA LYS A 271 -15.96 25.36 -24.29
C LYS A 271 -14.69 24.57 -24.55
N PRO A 272 -14.44 24.05 -25.75
CA PRO A 272 -13.22 23.32 -26.06
C PRO A 272 -12.00 24.22 -25.92
N VAL A 273 -11.03 23.80 -25.12
CA VAL A 273 -9.73 24.46 -24.92
C VAL A 273 -8.64 23.50 -25.39
N THR A 274 -7.74 24.01 -26.24
CA THR A 274 -6.66 23.23 -26.83
C THR A 274 -5.31 23.79 -26.35
N ILE A 275 -4.43 22.93 -25.86
CA ILE A 275 -3.04 23.26 -25.52
C ILE A 275 -2.07 22.33 -26.25
N PRO A 276 -0.83 22.78 -26.56
CA PRO A 276 0.23 21.88 -26.98
C PRO A 276 0.55 20.84 -25.88
N VAL A 277 0.83 19.61 -26.28
CA VAL A 277 1.24 18.57 -25.30
C VAL A 277 2.55 18.94 -24.58
N THR A 278 3.40 19.74 -25.21
CA THR A 278 4.66 20.27 -24.63
C THR A 278 4.38 21.13 -23.41
N ASP A 279 3.36 21.97 -23.43
CA ASP A 279 3.02 22.86 -22.31
C ASP A 279 2.60 22.04 -21.07
N PHE A 280 1.88 20.95 -21.29
CA PHE A 280 1.57 19.98 -20.22
C PHE A 280 2.84 19.27 -19.74
N TYR A 281 3.66 18.76 -20.65
CA TYR A 281 4.86 18.01 -20.27
C TYR A 281 5.89 18.87 -19.55
N ASP A 282 6.06 20.12 -19.92
CA ASP A 282 6.97 21.05 -19.23
C ASP A 282 6.48 21.33 -17.79
N ALA A 283 5.16 21.48 -17.61
CA ALA A 283 4.56 21.66 -16.30
C ALA A 283 4.59 20.38 -15.43
N ALA A 284 4.52 19.21 -16.05
CA ALA A 284 4.48 17.91 -15.37
C ALA A 284 5.88 17.31 -15.09
N THR A 285 6.92 17.76 -15.80
CA THR A 285 8.30 17.27 -15.62
C THR A 285 8.78 17.33 -14.17
N PRO A 286 8.53 18.40 -13.39
CA PRO A 286 8.94 18.44 -11.98
C PRO A 286 8.40 17.29 -11.12
N LEU A 287 7.20 16.76 -11.42
CA LEU A 287 6.66 15.59 -10.71
C LEU A 287 7.50 14.34 -11.00
N VAL A 288 7.92 14.12 -12.25
CA VAL A 288 8.79 12.99 -12.60
C VAL A 288 10.19 13.17 -12.00
N GLU A 289 10.72 14.39 -11.98
CA GLU A 289 12.00 14.70 -11.35
C GLU A 289 11.96 14.47 -9.84
N ALA A 290 10.83 14.76 -9.18
CA ALA A 290 10.63 14.47 -7.76
C ALA A 290 10.70 12.96 -7.48
N THR A 291 10.16 12.11 -8.36
CA THR A 291 10.28 10.65 -8.21
C THR A 291 11.72 10.17 -8.35
N ILE A 292 12.49 10.75 -9.27
CA ILE A 292 13.92 10.45 -9.44
C ILE A 292 14.72 10.91 -8.20
N ALA A 293 14.42 12.09 -7.67
CA ALA A 293 15.05 12.58 -6.45
C ALA A 293 14.76 11.69 -5.24
N ALA A 294 13.52 11.19 -5.12
CA ALA A 294 13.13 10.28 -4.04
C ALA A 294 13.92 8.96 -4.09
N MET A 295 14.25 8.45 -5.27
CA MET A 295 15.00 7.20 -5.42
C MET A 295 16.53 7.39 -5.39
N GLU A 296 17.06 8.63 -5.32
CA GLU A 296 18.52 8.87 -5.26
C GLU A 296 19.27 8.02 -4.20
N PRO A 297 18.72 7.78 -2.97
CA PRO A 297 19.39 6.92 -2.00
C PRO A 297 19.55 5.44 -2.43
N LEU A 298 18.82 5.01 -3.46
CA LEU A 298 18.93 3.67 -4.06
C LEU A 298 19.93 3.62 -5.23
N LEU A 299 20.49 4.75 -5.61
CA LEU A 299 21.42 4.89 -6.72
C LEU A 299 22.86 5.00 -6.24
N VAL A 300 23.80 4.71 -7.12
CA VAL A 300 25.22 4.86 -6.85
C VAL A 300 25.70 6.16 -7.53
N PRO A 301 26.35 7.09 -6.81
CA PRO A 301 26.83 8.33 -7.41
C PRO A 301 27.96 8.04 -8.42
N ASP A 302 27.92 8.70 -9.57
CA ASP A 302 29.02 8.73 -10.53
C ASP A 302 30.12 9.74 -10.11
N ALA A 303 31.13 9.92 -10.95
CA ALA A 303 32.25 10.84 -10.66
C ALA A 303 31.81 12.32 -10.53
N ALA A 304 30.62 12.69 -11.04
CA ALA A 304 30.04 14.02 -10.91
C ALA A 304 29.04 14.11 -9.72
N GLY A 305 28.88 13.03 -8.95
CA GLY A 305 27.93 12.94 -7.85
C GLY A 305 26.49 12.68 -8.30
N VAL A 306 26.28 12.30 -9.57
CA VAL A 306 24.95 12.06 -10.15
C VAL A 306 24.61 10.58 -9.98
N GLY A 307 23.47 10.27 -9.33
CA GLY A 307 23.03 8.90 -9.08
C GLY A 307 22.83 8.09 -10.37
N GLN A 308 23.39 6.90 -10.43
CA GLN A 308 23.30 5.95 -11.54
C GLN A 308 22.84 4.59 -11.03
N LEU A 309 22.34 3.75 -11.94
CA LEU A 309 22.05 2.35 -11.59
C LEU A 309 23.35 1.62 -11.24
N GLY A 310 23.40 0.94 -10.10
CA GLY A 310 24.50 0.10 -9.66
C GLY A 310 24.92 -0.93 -10.72
N GLY A 311 26.13 -1.43 -10.61
CA GLY A 311 26.65 -2.45 -11.53
C GLY A 311 25.96 -3.79 -11.41
N ASP A 312 25.44 -4.08 -10.24
CA ASP A 312 24.66 -5.27 -9.84
C ASP A 312 23.18 -5.19 -10.25
N ILE A 313 22.69 -3.99 -10.60
CA ILE A 313 21.31 -3.78 -11.06
C ILE A 313 21.20 -4.16 -12.53
N ALA A 314 20.32 -5.12 -12.87
CA ALA A 314 20.07 -5.55 -14.25
C ALA A 314 19.35 -4.44 -15.05
N GLY A 315 18.41 -3.74 -14.43
CA GLY A 315 17.69 -2.65 -15.05
C GLY A 315 16.75 -1.92 -14.10
N LEU A 316 16.25 -0.77 -14.57
CA LEU A 316 15.12 -0.05 -13.98
C LEU A 316 13.85 -0.61 -14.60
N TYR A 317 13.02 -1.26 -13.82
CA TYR A 317 11.75 -1.84 -14.26
C TYR A 317 10.60 -0.91 -13.93
N VAL A 318 9.95 -0.42 -14.97
CA VAL A 318 8.91 0.62 -14.87
C VAL A 318 7.53 -0.03 -14.91
N VAL A 319 6.79 0.13 -13.84
CA VAL A 319 5.44 -0.41 -13.60
C VAL A 319 4.51 0.70 -13.07
N GLY A 320 3.27 0.37 -12.80
CA GLY A 320 2.24 1.30 -12.34
C GLY A 320 1.52 2.03 -13.49
N GLY A 321 0.22 2.34 -13.29
CA GLY A 321 -0.63 2.98 -14.29
C GLY A 321 -0.16 4.38 -14.70
N GLY A 322 0.32 5.20 -13.74
CA GLY A 322 0.87 6.54 -13.99
C GLY A 322 2.10 6.53 -14.89
N SER A 323 2.86 5.42 -14.90
CA SER A 323 4.01 5.22 -15.81
C SER A 323 3.62 5.10 -17.29
N GLN A 324 2.35 4.97 -17.61
CA GLN A 324 1.87 4.93 -19.00
C GLN A 324 2.04 6.27 -19.70
N LEU A 325 2.09 7.36 -18.95
CA LEU A 325 2.32 8.69 -19.50
C LEU A 325 3.66 8.73 -20.27
N PRO A 326 3.66 9.08 -21.60
CA PRO A 326 4.88 9.04 -22.41
C PRO A 326 6.03 9.91 -21.88
N LEU A 327 5.71 10.97 -21.14
CA LEU A 327 6.68 11.82 -20.45
C LEU A 327 7.57 11.02 -19.52
N VAL A 328 7.00 10.13 -18.71
CA VAL A 328 7.74 9.32 -17.71
C VAL A 328 8.83 8.49 -18.38
N ALA A 329 8.46 7.71 -19.39
CA ALA A 329 9.43 6.89 -20.13
C ALA A 329 10.51 7.74 -20.83
N ARG A 330 10.17 8.93 -21.31
CA ARG A 330 11.12 9.86 -21.93
C ARG A 330 12.16 10.36 -20.92
N VAL A 331 11.71 10.83 -19.76
CA VAL A 331 12.60 11.36 -18.72
C VAL A 331 13.49 10.27 -18.16
N LEU A 332 12.93 9.10 -17.82
CA LEU A 332 13.70 7.96 -17.29
C LEU A 332 14.75 7.46 -18.28
N ARG A 333 14.41 7.35 -19.57
CA ARG A 333 15.38 6.94 -20.61
C ARG A 333 16.48 7.97 -20.86
N SER A 334 16.15 9.26 -20.73
CA SER A 334 17.16 10.32 -20.80
C SER A 334 18.17 10.20 -19.67
N ARG A 335 17.74 9.78 -18.47
CA ARG A 335 18.56 9.66 -17.26
C ARG A 335 19.34 8.34 -17.18
N PHE A 336 18.66 7.21 -17.44
CA PHE A 336 19.19 5.86 -17.18
C PHE A 336 19.47 5.06 -18.46
N GLY A 337 19.20 5.62 -19.64
CA GLY A 337 19.53 5.04 -20.92
C GLY A 337 18.80 3.74 -21.24
N ARG A 338 19.55 2.79 -21.80
CA ARG A 338 19.01 1.52 -22.31
C ARG A 338 18.61 0.52 -21.21
N ARG A 339 18.97 0.77 -19.95
CA ARG A 339 18.60 -0.11 -18.83
C ARG A 339 17.18 0.16 -18.30
N VAL A 340 16.40 1.04 -18.94
CA VAL A 340 14.99 1.27 -18.63
C VAL A 340 14.14 0.26 -19.38
N HIS A 341 13.59 -0.68 -18.65
CA HIS A 341 12.64 -1.70 -19.13
C HIS A 341 11.24 -1.33 -18.65
N ARG A 342 10.25 -1.45 -19.49
CA ARG A 342 8.85 -1.18 -19.14
C ARG A 342 8.06 -2.47 -19.24
N SER A 343 7.21 -2.74 -18.24
CA SER A 343 6.23 -3.83 -18.34
C SER A 343 5.30 -3.58 -19.55
N PRO A 344 4.98 -4.59 -20.33
CA PRO A 344 3.95 -4.47 -21.37
C PRO A 344 2.55 -4.23 -20.75
N HIS A 345 2.37 -4.60 -19.49
CA HIS A 345 1.13 -4.46 -18.71
C HIS A 345 1.38 -3.62 -17.45
N THR A 346 1.90 -2.40 -17.61
CA THR A 346 2.34 -1.56 -16.48
C THR A 346 1.30 -1.43 -15.37
N ALA A 347 0.02 -1.30 -15.70
CA ALA A 347 -1.07 -1.16 -14.72
C ALA A 347 -1.47 -2.49 -14.04
N ALA A 348 -1.06 -3.64 -14.56
CA ALA A 348 -1.38 -4.96 -14.01
C ALA A 348 -0.14 -5.81 -13.68
N SER A 349 1.04 -5.23 -13.81
CA SER A 349 2.33 -5.89 -13.56
C SER A 349 2.40 -6.51 -12.17
N THR A 350 1.99 -5.76 -11.15
CA THR A 350 1.92 -6.22 -9.77
C THR A 350 0.94 -7.40 -9.62
N ALA A 351 -0.25 -7.32 -10.21
CA ALA A 351 -1.22 -8.42 -10.18
C ALA A 351 -0.69 -9.69 -10.85
N ILE A 352 0.00 -9.56 -12.00
CA ILE A 352 0.65 -10.67 -12.68
C ILE A 352 1.74 -11.30 -11.78
N GLY A 353 2.58 -10.46 -11.17
CA GLY A 353 3.62 -10.92 -10.25
C GLY A 353 3.06 -11.63 -9.02
N LEU A 354 1.96 -11.12 -8.46
CA LEU A 354 1.23 -11.77 -7.36
C LEU A 354 0.66 -13.14 -7.81
N ALA A 355 0.11 -13.23 -9.01
CA ALA A 355 -0.37 -14.51 -9.54
C ALA A 355 0.78 -15.52 -9.74
N ILE A 356 1.96 -15.07 -10.23
CA ILE A 356 3.17 -15.89 -10.29
C ILE A 356 3.55 -16.40 -8.90
N GLY A 357 3.54 -15.52 -7.88
CA GLY A 357 3.83 -15.88 -6.49
C GLY A 357 2.78 -16.80 -5.86
N ALA A 358 1.53 -16.76 -6.32
CA ALA A 358 0.44 -17.64 -5.88
C ALA A 358 0.50 -19.03 -6.50
N ASP A 359 1.27 -19.21 -7.59
CA ASP A 359 1.39 -20.48 -8.30
C ASP A 359 2.38 -21.40 -7.58
N PRO A 360 1.93 -22.53 -7.00
CA PRO A 360 2.81 -23.46 -6.32
C PRO A 360 3.79 -24.17 -7.26
N GLU A 361 3.49 -24.20 -8.58
CA GLU A 361 4.35 -24.83 -9.58
C GLU A 361 5.47 -23.89 -10.07
N ALA A 362 5.28 -22.58 -9.91
CA ALA A 362 6.29 -21.58 -10.27
C ALA A 362 7.51 -21.56 -9.32
N ALA A 363 7.38 -22.18 -8.14
CA ALA A 363 8.42 -22.29 -7.11
C ALA A 363 9.06 -20.96 -6.67
N TYR A 364 8.40 -19.83 -6.93
CA TYR A 364 8.88 -18.53 -6.44
C TYR A 364 8.69 -18.44 -4.91
N THR A 365 9.72 -17.96 -4.24
CA THR A 365 9.69 -17.76 -2.79
C THR A 365 9.98 -16.30 -2.50
N VAL A 366 9.10 -15.65 -1.74
CA VAL A 366 9.33 -14.32 -1.21
C VAL A 366 9.91 -14.45 0.19
N ARG A 367 10.97 -13.71 0.46
CA ARG A 367 11.33 -13.35 1.82
C ARG A 367 10.88 -11.91 2.04
N GLU A 368 9.82 -11.77 2.79
CA GLU A 368 9.33 -10.45 3.14
C GLU A 368 10.11 -9.93 4.35
N GLN A 369 10.49 -8.66 4.28
CA GLN A 369 11.07 -7.94 5.39
C GLN A 369 10.06 -6.92 5.89
N LEU A 370 9.88 -6.86 7.21
CA LEU A 370 9.11 -5.79 7.82
C LEU A 370 9.89 -4.48 7.68
N SER A 371 9.37 -3.54 6.91
CA SER A 371 10.00 -2.23 6.72
C SER A 371 10.08 -1.40 8.00
N ARG A 372 9.36 -1.82 9.04
CA ARG A 372 9.25 -1.12 10.32
C ARG A 372 9.56 -2.06 11.48
N GLY A 373 10.27 -1.51 12.48
CA GLY A 373 10.45 -2.15 13.77
C GLY A 373 9.30 -1.81 14.72
N VAL A 374 9.15 -2.62 15.73
CA VAL A 374 8.18 -2.43 16.83
C VAL A 374 8.91 -2.47 18.16
N GLY A 375 8.56 -1.58 19.05
CA GLY A 375 9.12 -1.56 20.39
C GLY A 375 8.20 -0.92 21.42
N VAL A 376 8.64 -0.92 22.65
CA VAL A 376 7.89 -0.39 23.79
C VAL A 376 8.82 0.41 24.71
N PHE A 377 8.35 1.54 25.21
CA PHE A 377 9.06 2.30 26.22
C PHE A 377 8.87 1.65 27.60
N ARG A 378 9.98 1.43 28.29
CA ARG A 378 10.00 0.80 29.63
C ARG A 378 10.68 1.68 30.65
N GLU A 379 10.06 1.74 31.82
CA GLU A 379 10.68 2.30 32.99
C GLU A 379 11.88 1.46 33.44
N ARG A 380 12.96 2.11 33.84
CA ARG A 380 14.17 1.53 34.42
C ARG A 380 14.54 2.22 35.73
N GLU A 381 15.28 1.50 36.58
CA GLU A 381 15.83 2.02 37.85
C GLU A 381 14.77 2.76 38.69
N ALA A 382 13.63 2.11 38.90
CA ALA A 382 12.53 2.64 39.71
C ALA A 382 11.96 4.00 39.20
N GLY A 383 11.95 4.20 37.87
CA GLY A 383 11.38 5.40 37.24
C GLY A 383 12.38 6.52 37.02
N SER A 384 13.67 6.31 37.33
CA SER A 384 14.71 7.32 37.13
C SER A 384 14.98 7.62 35.65
N PHE A 385 14.75 6.65 34.76
CA PHE A 385 14.80 6.87 33.31
C PHE A 385 13.89 5.90 32.54
N ILE A 386 13.64 6.21 31.29
CA ILE A 386 12.89 5.40 30.35
C ILE A 386 13.85 4.87 29.28
N SER A 387 13.82 3.56 29.04
CA SER A 387 14.54 2.91 27.95
C SER A 387 13.57 2.43 26.88
N PHE A 388 14.06 2.29 25.66
CA PHE A 388 13.34 1.66 24.58
C PHE A 388 13.71 0.17 24.52
N ASP A 389 12.71 -0.70 24.59
CA ASP A 389 12.88 -2.15 24.39
C ASP A 389 12.44 -2.50 22.98
N THR A 390 13.40 -2.83 22.12
CA THR A 390 13.17 -3.30 20.77
C THR A 390 12.59 -4.70 20.81
N LEU A 391 11.40 -4.84 20.26
CA LEU A 391 10.72 -6.14 20.10
C LEU A 391 11.00 -6.71 18.71
N LEU A 392 10.86 -5.88 17.67
CA LEU A 392 11.18 -6.21 16.29
C LEU A 392 12.08 -5.14 15.72
N GLU A 393 13.11 -5.53 15.02
CA GLU A 393 13.94 -4.60 14.26
C GLU A 393 13.34 -4.34 12.87
N PRO A 394 13.53 -3.14 12.29
CA PRO A 394 13.28 -2.95 10.87
C PRO A 394 14.05 -3.96 10.05
N ASN A 395 13.49 -4.40 8.95
CA ASN A 395 14.00 -5.46 8.08
C ASN A 395 14.05 -6.86 8.71
N THR A 396 13.28 -7.11 9.80
CA THR A 396 13.06 -8.47 10.29
C THR A 396 12.43 -9.32 9.18
N GLU A 397 13.07 -10.43 8.82
CA GLU A 397 12.58 -11.37 7.82
C GLU A 397 11.44 -12.20 8.37
N LEU A 398 10.41 -12.38 7.54
CA LEU A 398 9.29 -13.28 7.79
C LEU A 398 9.28 -14.35 6.71
N ALA A 399 9.40 -15.61 7.12
CA ALA A 399 9.25 -16.73 6.21
C ALA A 399 7.76 -17.11 6.07
N PRO A 400 7.29 -17.46 4.86
CA PRO A 400 5.91 -17.90 4.65
C PRO A 400 5.55 -19.08 5.56
N GLY A 401 4.41 -19.00 6.24
CA GLY A 401 3.92 -20.03 7.16
C GLY A 401 4.65 -20.09 8.50
N GLU A 402 5.64 -19.24 8.77
CA GLU A 402 6.33 -19.18 10.06
C GLU A 402 5.75 -18.10 10.96
N THR A 403 5.85 -18.33 12.26
CA THR A 403 5.48 -17.37 13.30
C THR A 403 6.72 -17.06 14.12
N LEU A 404 7.06 -15.78 14.25
CA LEU A 404 8.12 -15.32 15.13
C LEU A 404 7.55 -15.05 16.52
N THR A 405 8.16 -15.59 17.56
CA THR A 405 7.75 -15.33 18.95
C THR A 405 8.91 -14.74 19.76
N ILE A 406 8.68 -13.56 20.32
CA ILE A 406 9.62 -12.86 21.19
C ILE A 406 9.05 -12.87 22.61
N LYS A 407 9.87 -13.20 23.60
CA LYS A 407 9.43 -13.26 24.99
C LYS A 407 10.22 -12.32 25.89
N ARG A 408 9.53 -11.80 26.91
CA ARG A 408 10.12 -11.05 28.02
C ARG A 408 9.57 -11.59 29.33
N ARG A 409 10.41 -11.65 30.37
CA ARG A 409 10.00 -12.14 31.69
C ARG A 409 10.58 -11.27 32.79
N TYR A 410 9.74 -10.81 33.68
CA TYR A 410 10.13 -9.93 34.79
C TYR A 410 9.07 -9.91 35.89
N ARG A 411 9.41 -9.37 37.08
CA ARG A 411 8.42 -9.09 38.12
C ARG A 411 7.80 -7.72 37.91
N ALA A 412 6.48 -7.66 38.04
CA ALA A 412 5.74 -6.40 37.93
C ALA A 412 6.18 -5.46 39.06
N ALA A 413 6.49 -4.22 38.69
CA ALA A 413 6.85 -3.16 39.65
C ALA A 413 5.67 -2.27 40.06
N HIS A 414 4.48 -2.51 39.47
CA HIS A 414 3.27 -1.71 39.68
C HIS A 414 2.03 -2.60 39.76
N ASN A 415 0.94 -2.04 40.29
CA ASN A 415 -0.38 -2.67 40.34
C ASN A 415 -1.02 -2.87 38.96
N ILE A 416 -0.62 -2.06 37.99
CA ILE A 416 -1.13 -2.07 36.60
C ILE A 416 0.03 -1.87 35.63
N GLY A 417 0.04 -2.60 34.55
CA GLY A 417 0.95 -2.42 33.41
C GLY A 417 0.26 -1.62 32.31
N TYR A 418 0.89 -0.51 31.91
CA TYR A 418 0.43 0.31 30.81
C TYR A 418 1.47 0.31 29.70
N PHE A 419 1.21 -0.49 28.66
CA PHE A 419 2.13 -0.71 27.55
C PHE A 419 1.73 0.16 26.38
N ARG A 420 2.65 0.98 25.91
CA ARG A 420 2.51 1.81 24.70
C ARG A 420 3.52 1.36 23.68
N PHE A 421 3.03 0.68 22.67
CA PHE A 421 3.83 0.19 21.55
C PHE A 421 3.94 1.27 20.49
N VAL A 422 5.11 1.30 19.85
CA VAL A 422 5.38 2.21 18.73
C VAL A 422 6.02 1.47 17.58
N GLU A 423 5.69 1.88 16.38
CA GLU A 423 6.43 1.54 15.16
C GLU A 423 7.51 2.60 14.91
N TYR A 424 8.64 2.17 14.33
CA TYR A 424 9.76 3.03 14.00
C TYR A 424 10.49 2.52 12.75
N SER A 425 11.24 3.39 12.05
CA SER A 425 11.93 3.03 10.81
C SER A 425 13.45 2.91 10.94
N SER A 426 14.05 3.49 11.97
CA SER A 426 15.50 3.48 12.18
C SER A 426 15.89 3.75 13.63
N PHE A 427 17.19 3.57 13.94
CA PHE A 427 17.81 4.02 15.18
C PHE A 427 18.81 5.14 14.92
N ASP A 428 19.04 5.99 15.91
CA ASP A 428 20.20 6.86 15.94
C ASP A 428 21.44 6.13 16.50
N GLU A 429 22.58 6.83 16.52
CA GLU A 429 23.84 6.29 17.04
C GLU A 429 23.78 5.90 18.53
N ALA A 430 22.83 6.43 19.28
CA ALA A 430 22.60 6.12 20.69
C ALA A 430 21.62 4.95 20.90
N GLY A 431 21.07 4.35 19.83
CA GLY A 431 20.09 3.28 19.88
C GLY A 431 18.69 3.76 20.27
N VAL A 432 18.41 5.06 20.10
CA VAL A 432 17.08 5.62 20.28
C VAL A 432 16.31 5.51 18.96
N PRO A 433 15.03 5.04 18.99
CA PRO A 433 14.25 4.93 17.77
C PRO A 433 14.07 6.30 17.11
N ARG A 434 14.24 6.34 15.80
CA ARG A 434 14.16 7.52 14.94
C ARG A 434 13.30 7.24 13.71
N GLY A 435 13.17 8.27 12.88
CA GLY A 435 12.33 8.26 11.71
C GLY A 435 10.88 8.49 12.08
N ASP A 436 9.98 7.86 11.32
CA ASP A 436 8.54 8.02 11.52
C ASP A 436 8.09 7.20 12.73
N LEU A 437 8.21 7.77 13.93
CA LEU A 437 7.69 7.15 15.15
C LEU A 437 6.18 7.29 15.18
N GLN A 438 5.47 6.15 15.22
CA GLN A 438 4.02 6.13 15.28
C GLN A 438 3.53 5.22 16.41
N PRO A 439 2.46 5.61 17.12
CA PRO A 439 1.80 4.74 18.06
C PRO A 439 1.24 3.51 17.31
N TYR A 440 1.54 2.31 17.83
CA TYR A 440 1.11 1.05 17.23
C TYR A 440 -0.03 0.38 18.00
N GLY A 441 -0.10 0.59 19.29
CA GLY A 441 -1.16 0.07 20.14
C GLY A 441 -0.90 0.32 21.61
N GLU A 442 -1.95 0.18 22.38
CA GLU A 442 -1.89 0.27 23.84
C GLU A 442 -2.53 -0.95 24.47
N VAL A 443 -1.92 -1.46 25.53
CA VAL A 443 -2.46 -2.57 26.32
C VAL A 443 -2.34 -2.24 27.80
N ILE A 444 -3.47 -2.33 28.51
CA ILE A 444 -3.50 -2.14 29.95
C ILE A 444 -3.78 -3.50 30.60
N VAL A 445 -2.94 -3.88 31.57
CA VAL A 445 -3.01 -5.19 32.24
C VAL A 445 -3.06 -5.01 33.74
N PRO A 446 -4.11 -5.52 34.43
CA PRO A 446 -4.20 -5.48 35.88
C PRO A 446 -3.26 -6.55 36.48
N PHE A 447 -2.13 -6.11 37.05
CA PHE A 447 -1.22 -7.01 37.78
C PHE A 447 -1.74 -7.31 39.18
N ASP A 448 -2.36 -6.31 39.83
CA ASP A 448 -3.12 -6.56 41.07
C ASP A 448 -4.41 -7.33 40.77
N ARG A 449 -4.59 -8.48 41.45
CA ARG A 449 -5.77 -9.33 41.28
C ARG A 449 -7.08 -8.65 41.62
N ALA A 450 -7.07 -7.67 42.52
CA ALA A 450 -8.26 -6.89 42.90
C ALA A 450 -8.81 -6.03 41.74
N LEU A 451 -7.95 -5.72 40.77
CA LEU A 451 -8.32 -4.92 39.60
C LEU A 451 -8.84 -5.76 38.39
N ARG A 452 -8.87 -7.08 38.51
CA ARG A 452 -9.31 -8.03 37.45
C ARG A 452 -10.82 -8.24 37.46
N ARG A 453 -11.55 -7.14 37.40
CA ARG A 453 -13.02 -7.10 37.44
C ARG A 453 -13.53 -6.33 36.25
N ASP A 454 -14.61 -6.78 35.63
CA ASP A 454 -15.21 -6.17 34.44
C ASP A 454 -15.81 -4.78 34.68
N ASP A 455 -16.12 -4.46 35.93
CA ASP A 455 -16.69 -3.18 36.34
C ASP A 455 -15.65 -2.06 36.59
N ILE A 456 -14.37 -2.37 36.47
CA ILE A 456 -13.28 -1.40 36.68
C ILE A 456 -12.75 -0.87 35.35
N ASP A 457 -12.85 0.42 35.14
CA ASP A 457 -12.15 1.08 34.03
C ASP A 457 -10.67 1.24 34.40
N LEU A 458 -9.85 0.32 33.84
CA LEU A 458 -8.41 0.28 34.10
C LEU A 458 -7.68 1.55 33.64
N GLY A 459 -8.22 2.30 32.66
CA GLY A 459 -7.66 3.56 32.20
C GLY A 459 -7.71 4.68 33.25
N THR A 460 -8.59 4.55 34.25
CA THR A 460 -8.77 5.53 35.33
C THR A 460 -8.03 5.13 36.61
N VAL A 461 -7.50 3.91 36.69
CA VAL A 461 -6.82 3.42 37.89
C VAL A 461 -5.45 4.07 38.03
N PRO A 462 -5.13 4.68 39.19
CA PRO A 462 -3.79 5.21 39.44
C PRO A 462 -2.72 4.11 39.40
N VAL A 463 -1.61 4.38 38.73
CA VAL A 463 -0.46 3.48 38.73
C VAL A 463 0.28 3.62 40.06
N ILE A 464 0.34 2.54 40.82
CA ILE A 464 0.96 2.49 42.12
C ILE A 464 2.09 1.46 42.09
N ARG A 465 3.27 1.83 42.61
CA ARG A 465 4.42 0.94 42.70
C ARG A 465 4.20 -0.13 43.79
N THR A 466 4.67 -1.33 43.47
CA THR A 466 4.67 -2.49 44.42
C THR A 466 6.05 -3.13 44.48
N GLU A 467 6.41 -3.68 45.64
CA GLU A 467 7.68 -4.39 45.83
C GLU A 467 7.55 -5.90 45.51
N ASP A 468 6.35 -6.45 45.67
CA ASP A 468 6.05 -7.88 45.54
C ASP A 468 5.06 -8.14 44.37
N GLY A 469 5.33 -7.59 43.21
CA GLY A 469 4.46 -7.82 42.04
C GLY A 469 4.60 -9.25 41.48
N PRO A 470 3.58 -9.76 40.76
CA PRO A 470 3.60 -11.09 40.16
C PRO A 470 4.69 -11.24 39.11
N LEU A 471 5.09 -12.47 38.81
CA LEU A 471 5.97 -12.80 37.73
C LEU A 471 5.17 -12.71 36.39
N ILE A 472 5.59 -11.82 35.50
CA ILE A 472 4.94 -11.57 34.23
C ILE A 472 5.77 -12.20 33.11
N GLU A 473 5.08 -12.87 32.19
CA GLU A 473 5.62 -13.27 30.90
C GLU A 473 4.85 -12.52 29.78
N GLU A 474 5.58 -11.77 28.96
CA GLU A 474 5.09 -11.19 27.72
C GLU A 474 5.51 -12.07 26.55
N SER A 475 4.58 -12.37 25.65
CA SER A 475 4.83 -13.06 24.39
C SER A 475 4.33 -12.20 23.25
N TYR A 476 5.21 -11.87 22.31
CA TYR A 476 4.92 -11.12 21.10
C TYR A 476 4.97 -12.10 19.94
N ILE A 477 3.82 -12.36 19.35
CA ILE A 477 3.62 -13.35 18.30
C ILE A 477 3.41 -12.58 17.01
N VAL A 478 4.33 -12.74 16.07
CA VAL A 478 4.27 -12.10 14.73
C VAL A 478 3.88 -13.17 13.73
N ASP A 479 2.78 -12.98 13.03
CA ASP A 479 2.34 -13.90 11.99
C ASP A 479 3.06 -13.63 10.65
N GLU A 480 2.86 -14.50 9.68
CA GLU A 480 3.41 -14.41 8.32
C GLU A 480 3.04 -13.13 7.57
N ASN A 481 1.98 -12.43 7.98
CA ASN A 481 1.55 -11.14 7.43
C ASN A 481 2.17 -9.94 8.17
N GLY A 482 3.03 -10.19 9.17
CA GLY A 482 3.66 -9.17 9.99
C GLY A 482 2.73 -8.57 11.06
N MET A 483 1.61 -9.22 11.34
CA MET A 483 0.68 -8.77 12.39
C MET A 483 1.15 -9.25 13.75
N VAL A 484 1.25 -8.33 14.71
CA VAL A 484 1.74 -8.63 16.06
C VAL A 484 0.56 -8.81 17.01
N THR A 485 0.54 -9.97 17.67
CA THR A 485 -0.34 -10.23 18.82
C THR A 485 0.50 -10.25 20.10
N VAL A 486 0.10 -9.49 21.10
CA VAL A 486 0.71 -9.51 22.42
C VAL A 486 -0.11 -10.36 23.38
N GLU A 487 0.56 -11.22 24.11
CA GLU A 487 0.02 -11.97 25.25
C GLU A 487 0.81 -11.61 26.49
N ILE A 488 0.14 -11.12 27.53
CA ILE A 488 0.76 -10.75 28.81
C ILE A 488 0.13 -11.60 29.89
N THR A 489 0.94 -12.46 30.49
CA THR A 489 0.51 -13.49 31.42
C THR A 489 1.13 -13.28 32.81
N ASP A 490 0.30 -13.21 33.82
CA ASP A 490 0.70 -13.46 35.22
C ASP A 490 0.94 -14.98 35.39
N VAL A 491 2.20 -15.36 35.45
CA VAL A 491 2.61 -16.76 35.45
C VAL A 491 2.12 -17.49 36.71
N GLU A 492 1.97 -16.77 37.84
CA GLU A 492 1.56 -17.35 39.13
C GLU A 492 0.06 -17.65 39.20
N SER A 493 -0.77 -16.84 38.48
CA SER A 493 -2.23 -17.02 38.46
C SER A 493 -2.77 -17.54 37.13
N SER A 494 -1.94 -17.66 36.11
CA SER A 494 -2.33 -18.01 34.75
C SER A 494 -3.33 -17.01 34.10
N PHE A 495 -3.44 -15.81 34.68
CA PHE A 495 -4.26 -14.75 34.08
C PHE A 495 -3.54 -14.15 32.87
N THR A 496 -4.20 -14.17 31.73
CA THR A 496 -3.64 -13.70 30.45
C THR A 496 -4.53 -12.65 29.80
N VAL A 497 -3.91 -11.57 29.36
CA VAL A 497 -4.52 -10.58 28.47
C VAL A 497 -3.88 -10.77 27.09
N ARG A 498 -4.72 -11.04 26.08
CA ARG A 498 -4.30 -11.19 24.68
C ARG A 498 -4.92 -10.08 23.84
N ARG A 499 -4.08 -9.37 23.08
CA ARG A 499 -4.52 -8.29 22.19
C ARG A 499 -3.70 -8.29 20.89
N PRO A 500 -4.34 -8.21 19.72
CA PRO A 500 -3.64 -7.85 18.49
C PRO A 500 -3.23 -6.37 18.56
N LEU A 501 -2.01 -6.06 18.17
CA LEU A 501 -1.53 -4.70 18.00
C LEU A 501 -1.95 -4.19 16.61
N GLY A 502 -1.96 -2.86 16.41
CA GLY A 502 -2.45 -2.26 15.17
C GLY A 502 -3.97 -2.07 15.12
N ARG A 503 -4.71 -2.61 16.10
CA ARG A 503 -6.09 -2.20 16.41
C ARG A 503 -6.04 -1.11 17.47
N ARG A 504 -6.58 0.02 17.17
CA ARG A 504 -6.79 1.08 18.17
C ARG A 504 -8.27 1.21 18.48
#